data_3f7c18bcf058ee4473297aa71b76b1a2
#
_entry.id   3f7c18bcf058ee4473297aa71b76b1a2
#
_cell.length_a   1.000
_cell.length_b   1.000
_cell.length_c   1.000
_cell.angle_alpha   90.00
_cell.angle_beta   90.00
_cell.angle_gamma   90.00
#
_symmetry.space_group_name_H-M   'P 1'
#
loop_
_entity.id
_entity.type
_entity.pdbx_description
1 polymer ?
#
loop_
_entity_poly.entity_id
_entity_poly.type
_entity_poly.pdbx_seq_one_letter_code
_entity_poly.pdbx_strand_id
1 'polypeptide(L)'
;SRGLGDVYKRQVYVDTLLVCSATAFMIISTDMYTVFRGSSEDGEVVYNGSLPEGIEAGPGYVQSGLDSVFAGWGPTFIAVSIAFFAFTTVLAYYYMSEVNLTYFNRWVRSRAARRGLIWVLRALIIVSVIVGATTTPGAAWALGDIGVGTTAWLNIIAILFLQVPAIK
;
A
#
# COMPACT_ATOMS: atom_id res chain seq x y z
N SER A 1 12.80 -24.45 -0.76
CA SER A 1 12.08 -23.37 -1.48
C SER A 1 10.55 -23.46 -1.38
N ARG A 2 9.99 -24.60 -1.03
CA ARG A 2 8.50 -24.71 -0.86
C ARG A 2 7.99 -23.94 0.37
N GLY A 3 8.77 -23.83 1.44
CA GLY A 3 8.35 -23.15 2.67
C GLY A 3 8.11 -21.64 2.54
N LEU A 4 8.88 -20.93 1.72
CA LEU A 4 8.71 -19.48 1.52
C LEU A 4 7.39 -19.15 0.80
N GLY A 5 7.01 -19.93 -0.22
CA GLY A 5 5.75 -19.71 -0.93
C GLY A 5 4.52 -19.89 -0.04
N ASP A 6 4.58 -20.83 0.91
CA ASP A 6 3.48 -21.06 1.86
C ASP A 6 3.39 -19.96 2.92
N VAL A 7 4.52 -19.38 3.33
CA VAL A 7 4.55 -18.22 4.25
C VAL A 7 3.89 -17.01 3.59
N TYR A 8 4.26 -16.67 2.35
CA TYR A 8 3.65 -15.56 1.62
C TYR A 8 2.15 -15.76 1.39
N LYS A 9 1.71 -16.96 1.04
CA LYS A 9 0.28 -17.27 0.90
C LYS A 9 -0.47 -17.02 2.20
N ARG A 10 0.02 -17.54 3.32
CA ARG A 10 -0.60 -17.35 4.64
C ARG A 10 -0.65 -15.88 5.02
N GLN A 11 0.43 -15.13 4.76
CA GLN A 11 0.46 -13.70 5.04
C GLN A 11 -0.61 -12.94 4.27
N VAL A 12 -0.75 -13.18 2.96
CA VAL A 12 -1.80 -12.53 2.14
C VAL A 12 -3.20 -12.82 2.69
N TYR A 13 -3.49 -14.07 3.08
CA TYR A 13 -4.79 -14.39 3.68
C TYR A 13 -5.00 -13.69 5.02
N VAL A 14 -4.01 -13.66 5.89
CA VAL A 14 -4.10 -12.97 7.18
C VAL A 14 -4.29 -11.47 6.98
N ASP A 15 -3.48 -10.84 6.15
CA ASP A 15 -3.56 -9.41 5.92
C ASP A 15 -4.90 -9.01 5.26
N THR A 16 -5.34 -9.74 4.25
CA THR A 16 -6.55 -9.39 3.50
C THR A 16 -7.83 -9.80 4.24
N LEU A 17 -7.92 -11.05 4.73
CA LEU A 17 -9.16 -11.55 5.32
C LEU A 17 -9.32 -11.15 6.80
N LEU A 18 -8.23 -11.03 7.57
CA LEU A 18 -8.35 -10.66 8.97
C LEU A 18 -8.16 -9.16 9.18
N VAL A 19 -7.03 -8.60 8.74
CA VAL A 19 -6.70 -7.20 9.04
C VAL A 19 -7.59 -6.23 8.27
N CYS A 20 -7.72 -6.40 6.96
CA CYS A 20 -8.58 -5.51 6.14
C CYS A 20 -10.05 -5.66 6.52
N SER A 21 -10.54 -6.89 6.77
CA SER A 21 -11.93 -7.08 7.18
C SER A 21 -12.20 -6.53 8.57
N ALA A 22 -11.28 -6.67 9.52
CA ALA A 22 -11.40 -6.09 10.85
C ALA A 22 -11.49 -4.56 10.78
N THR A 23 -10.67 -3.93 9.95
CA THR A 23 -10.71 -2.48 9.72
C THR A 23 -12.04 -2.04 9.09
N ALA A 24 -12.52 -2.77 8.08
CA ALA A 24 -13.81 -2.49 7.44
C ALA A 24 -14.98 -2.65 8.43
N PHE A 25 -15.00 -3.72 9.21
CA PHE A 25 -16.02 -3.94 10.23
C PHE A 25 -16.00 -2.87 11.32
N MET A 26 -14.83 -2.38 11.72
CA MET A 26 -14.69 -1.30 12.69
C MET A 26 -15.37 -0.03 12.17
N ILE A 27 -15.12 0.37 10.93
CA ILE A 27 -15.73 1.54 10.29
C ILE A 27 -17.25 1.38 10.18
N ILE A 28 -17.71 0.23 9.66
CA ILE A 28 -19.13 -0.02 9.42
C ILE A 28 -19.90 -0.13 10.75
N SER A 29 -19.36 -0.83 11.74
CA SER A 29 -20.05 -1.03 13.04
C SER A 29 -20.16 0.23 13.89
N THR A 30 -19.28 1.20 13.68
CA THR A 30 -19.30 2.49 14.39
C THR A 30 -20.02 3.59 13.59
N ASP A 31 -20.48 3.29 12.38
CA ASP A 31 -21.17 4.24 11.50
C ASP A 31 -20.31 5.49 11.13
N MET A 32 -18.99 5.37 11.22
CA MET A 32 -18.04 6.46 10.99
C MET A 32 -17.58 6.51 9.53
N TYR A 33 -18.52 6.69 8.59
CA TYR A 33 -18.23 6.79 7.17
C TYR A 33 -19.27 7.62 6.44
N THR A 34 -18.89 8.13 5.27
CA THR A 34 -19.78 8.83 4.34
C THR A 34 -19.74 8.12 2.99
N VAL A 35 -20.89 7.99 2.35
CA VAL A 35 -21.00 7.39 1.02
C VAL A 35 -21.32 8.47 0.01
N PHE A 36 -20.47 8.58 -1.02
CA PHE A 36 -20.63 9.49 -2.14
C PHE A 36 -21.14 8.77 -3.37
N ARG A 37 -21.93 9.45 -4.20
CA ARG A 37 -22.31 8.93 -5.50
C ARG A 37 -21.18 9.15 -6.50
N GLY A 38 -20.58 8.08 -6.95
CA GLY A 38 -19.42 8.10 -7.85
C GLY A 38 -18.13 7.71 -7.15
N SER A 39 -17.01 7.94 -7.82
CA SER A 39 -15.66 7.53 -7.33
C SER A 39 -14.86 8.69 -6.72
N SER A 40 -15.45 9.85 -6.54
CA SER A 40 -14.78 11.02 -5.95
C SER A 40 -15.54 11.55 -4.73
N GLU A 41 -14.82 12.14 -3.80
CA GLU A 41 -15.36 12.79 -2.59
C GLU A 41 -16.14 14.08 -2.93
N ASP A 42 -16.03 14.58 -4.16
CA ASP A 42 -16.80 15.71 -4.67
C ASP A 42 -18.21 15.31 -5.15
N GLY A 43 -18.56 14.03 -5.07
CA GLY A 43 -19.86 13.51 -5.47
C GLY A 43 -20.99 13.89 -4.50
N GLU A 44 -22.24 13.71 -4.96
CA GLU A 44 -23.42 13.86 -4.11
C GLU A 44 -23.34 12.87 -2.93
N VAL A 45 -23.51 13.37 -1.71
CA VAL A 45 -23.56 12.52 -0.51
C VAL A 45 -24.84 11.69 -0.53
N VAL A 46 -24.72 10.39 -0.61
CA VAL A 46 -25.84 9.44 -0.58
C VAL A 46 -26.18 9.02 0.84
N TYR A 47 -25.16 8.88 1.66
CA TYR A 47 -25.31 8.51 3.06
C TYR A 47 -24.26 9.22 3.88
N ASN A 48 -24.67 9.85 4.97
CA ASN A 48 -23.80 10.48 5.95
C ASN A 48 -24.05 9.82 7.30
N GLY A 49 -23.05 9.05 7.76
CA GLY A 49 -23.10 8.43 9.07
C GLY A 49 -22.78 9.39 10.21
N SER A 50 -22.32 8.87 11.32
CA SER A 50 -21.98 9.65 12.52
C SER A 50 -20.58 10.30 12.47
N LEU A 51 -20.00 10.40 11.27
CA LEU A 51 -18.65 10.95 11.07
C LEU A 51 -18.63 12.46 11.33
N PRO A 52 -17.69 13.00 12.11
CA PRO A 52 -17.52 14.44 12.28
C PRO A 52 -17.19 15.12 10.94
N GLU A 53 -17.68 16.37 10.75
CA GLU A 53 -17.41 17.13 9.54
C GLU A 53 -15.92 17.39 9.32
N GLY A 54 -15.48 17.34 8.05
CA GLY A 54 -14.11 17.65 7.66
C GLY A 54 -13.12 16.50 7.79
N ILE A 55 -13.58 15.28 8.05
CA ILE A 55 -12.73 14.10 8.03
C ILE A 55 -12.74 13.48 6.64
N GLU A 56 -11.57 13.45 6.00
CA GLU A 56 -11.38 12.82 4.68
C GLU A 56 -11.41 11.29 4.79
N ALA A 57 -11.84 10.64 3.70
CA ALA A 57 -11.83 9.19 3.60
C ALA A 57 -10.41 8.62 3.75
N GLY A 58 -10.29 7.53 4.50
CA GLY A 58 -9.00 6.88 4.74
C GLY A 58 -8.75 6.62 6.24
N PRO A 59 -7.53 6.86 6.73
CA PRO A 59 -7.18 6.65 8.14
C PRO A 59 -8.07 7.39 9.12
N GLY A 60 -8.63 8.55 8.73
CA GLY A 60 -9.53 9.35 9.55
C GLY A 60 -10.80 8.60 9.97
N TYR A 61 -11.37 7.80 9.07
CA TYR A 61 -12.55 6.98 9.36
C TYR A 61 -12.26 5.93 10.46
N VAL A 62 -11.09 5.28 10.35
CA VAL A 62 -10.67 4.28 11.36
C VAL A 62 -10.37 4.93 12.70
N GLN A 63 -9.72 6.11 12.67
CA GLN A 63 -9.43 6.87 13.88
C GLN A 63 -10.72 7.28 14.59
N SER A 64 -11.70 7.82 13.87
CA SER A 64 -13.00 8.21 14.40
C SER A 64 -13.80 7.00 14.93
N GLY A 65 -13.78 5.89 14.17
CA GLY A 65 -14.41 4.64 14.60
C GLY A 65 -13.83 4.09 15.90
N LEU A 66 -12.51 4.08 16.00
CA LEU A 66 -11.88 3.61 17.25
C LEU A 66 -12.06 4.59 18.39
N ASP A 67 -12.04 5.89 18.14
CA ASP A 67 -12.22 6.92 19.15
C ASP A 67 -13.65 6.95 19.73
N SER A 68 -14.65 6.59 18.92
CA SER A 68 -16.04 6.45 19.39
C SER A 68 -16.22 5.33 20.42
N VAL A 69 -15.36 4.29 20.39
CA VAL A 69 -15.39 3.17 21.32
C VAL A 69 -14.41 3.38 22.48
N PHE A 70 -13.23 3.91 22.19
CA PHE A 70 -12.14 4.15 23.13
C PHE A 70 -11.73 5.63 23.09
N ALA A 71 -12.52 6.48 23.73
CA ALA A 71 -12.35 7.92 23.70
C ALA A 71 -10.92 8.36 24.10
N GLY A 72 -10.30 9.16 23.25
CA GLY A 72 -8.95 9.72 23.43
C GLY A 72 -7.79 8.80 23.07
N TRP A 73 -8.03 7.51 22.78
CA TRP A 73 -6.98 6.55 22.41
C TRP A 73 -6.94 6.24 20.91
N GLY A 74 -8.09 6.35 20.24
CA GLY A 74 -8.25 5.98 18.83
C GLY A 74 -7.22 6.62 17.91
N PRO A 75 -7.12 7.96 17.83
CA PRO A 75 -6.20 8.64 16.92
C PRO A 75 -4.74 8.29 17.16
N THR A 76 -4.31 8.23 18.43
CA THR A 76 -2.93 7.90 18.80
C THR A 76 -2.57 6.47 18.44
N PHE A 77 -3.44 5.51 18.75
CA PHE A 77 -3.22 4.11 18.44
C PHE A 77 -3.09 3.87 16.92
N ILE A 78 -4.00 4.45 16.14
CA ILE A 78 -3.99 4.32 14.68
C ILE A 78 -2.75 5.02 14.09
N ALA A 79 -2.39 6.20 14.56
CA ALA A 79 -1.19 6.91 14.09
C ALA A 79 0.09 6.09 14.32
N VAL A 80 0.26 5.52 15.50
CA VAL A 80 1.40 4.65 15.83
C VAL A 80 1.39 3.38 14.97
N SER A 81 0.23 2.76 14.80
CA SER A 81 0.08 1.57 13.96
C SER A 81 0.46 1.85 12.50
N ILE A 82 -0.04 2.96 11.93
CA ILE A 82 0.30 3.37 10.57
C ILE A 82 1.79 3.68 10.45
N ALA A 83 2.41 4.30 11.43
CA ALA A 83 3.84 4.58 11.40
C ALA A 83 4.67 3.29 11.32
N PHE A 84 4.33 2.25 12.08
CA PHE A 84 4.97 0.94 11.98
C PHE A 84 4.70 0.27 10.63
N PHE A 85 3.47 0.29 10.14
CA PHE A 85 3.12 -0.25 8.82
C PHE A 85 3.89 0.45 7.69
N ALA A 86 3.92 1.77 7.70
CA ALA A 86 4.65 2.56 6.71
C ALA A 86 6.15 2.24 6.74
N PHE A 87 6.74 2.17 7.93
CA PHE A 87 8.15 1.84 8.10
C PHE A 87 8.49 0.44 7.55
N THR A 88 7.71 -0.58 7.92
CA THR A 88 7.94 -1.95 7.43
C THR A 88 7.70 -2.06 5.93
N THR A 89 6.73 -1.34 5.39
CA THR A 89 6.42 -1.30 3.96
C THR A 89 7.59 -0.68 3.17
N VAL A 90 8.13 0.45 3.61
CA VAL A 90 9.30 1.08 2.98
C VAL A 90 10.50 0.14 2.98
N LEU A 91 10.76 -0.56 4.10
CA LEU A 91 11.83 -1.55 4.17
C LEU A 91 11.63 -2.71 3.19
N ALA A 92 10.40 -3.23 3.11
CA ALA A 92 10.07 -4.34 2.21
C ALA A 92 10.25 -3.95 0.73
N TYR A 93 9.74 -2.79 0.33
CA TYR A 93 9.90 -2.30 -1.05
C TYR A 93 11.35 -1.95 -1.38
N TYR A 94 12.10 -1.39 -0.42
CA TYR A 94 13.54 -1.19 -0.60
C TYR A 94 14.25 -2.51 -0.88
N TYR A 95 14.00 -3.53 -0.06
CA TYR A 95 14.61 -4.84 -0.23
C TYR A 95 14.25 -5.49 -1.57
N MET A 96 12.97 -5.48 -1.96
CA MET A 96 12.52 -6.00 -3.25
C MET A 96 13.20 -5.28 -4.41
N SER A 97 13.30 -3.96 -4.34
CA SER A 97 13.93 -3.14 -5.37
C SER A 97 15.44 -3.41 -5.46
N GLU A 98 16.12 -3.57 -4.32
CA GLU A 98 17.55 -3.89 -4.28
C GLU A 98 17.85 -5.28 -4.86
N VAL A 99 17.02 -6.28 -4.58
CA VAL A 99 17.13 -7.62 -5.16
C VAL A 99 16.98 -7.58 -6.68
N ASN A 100 15.97 -6.88 -7.19
CA ASN A 100 15.75 -6.72 -8.62
C ASN A 100 16.92 -5.96 -9.28
N LEU A 101 17.38 -4.87 -8.67
CA LEU A 101 18.52 -4.11 -9.17
C LEU A 101 19.81 -4.95 -9.20
N THR A 102 20.00 -5.78 -8.19
CA THR A 102 21.16 -6.70 -8.14
C THR A 102 21.10 -7.73 -9.26
N TYR A 103 19.91 -8.19 -9.64
CA TYR A 103 19.73 -9.05 -10.79
C TYR A 103 20.12 -8.35 -12.10
N PHE A 104 19.66 -7.13 -12.34
CA PHE A 104 20.06 -6.31 -13.50
C PHE A 104 21.54 -5.94 -13.48
N ASN A 105 22.13 -5.74 -12.32
CA ASN A 105 23.54 -5.42 -12.17
C ASN A 105 24.50 -6.54 -12.66
N ARG A 106 24.03 -7.77 -12.89
CA ARG A 106 24.82 -8.84 -13.51
C ARG A 106 25.26 -8.48 -14.94
N TRP A 107 24.48 -7.66 -15.63
CA TRP A 107 24.72 -7.24 -17.01
C TRP A 107 25.59 -5.99 -17.08
N VAL A 108 25.77 -5.27 -15.98
CA VAL A 108 26.56 -4.05 -15.88
C VAL A 108 28.01 -4.41 -15.55
N ARG A 109 28.94 -4.18 -16.49
CA ARG A 109 30.37 -4.51 -16.34
C ARG A 109 31.12 -3.60 -15.35
N SER A 110 30.71 -2.34 -15.21
CA SER A 110 31.40 -1.33 -14.39
C SER A 110 30.98 -1.41 -12.92
N ARG A 111 31.95 -1.56 -12.01
CA ARG A 111 31.72 -1.52 -10.56
C ARG A 111 31.21 -0.15 -10.08
N ALA A 112 31.67 0.93 -10.72
CA ALA A 112 31.24 2.28 -10.40
C ALA A 112 29.77 2.48 -10.78
N ALA A 113 29.34 2.00 -11.96
CA ALA A 113 27.95 2.09 -12.40
C ALA A 113 27.01 1.28 -11.47
N ARG A 114 27.40 0.08 -11.05
CA ARG A 114 26.62 -0.71 -10.06
C ARG A 114 26.40 0.03 -8.76
N ARG A 115 27.46 0.66 -8.24
CA ARG A 115 27.37 1.45 -7.01
C ARG A 115 26.49 2.68 -7.20
N GLY A 116 26.62 3.36 -8.34
CA GLY A 116 25.81 4.51 -8.71
C GLY A 116 24.32 4.16 -8.77
N LEU A 117 23.95 3.02 -9.39
CA LEU A 117 22.56 2.55 -9.47
C LEU A 117 21.93 2.32 -8.10
N ILE A 118 22.68 1.77 -7.15
CA ILE A 118 22.18 1.58 -5.78
C ILE A 118 21.93 2.94 -5.10
N TRP A 119 22.81 3.91 -5.28
CA TRP A 119 22.62 5.24 -4.73
C TRP A 119 21.42 5.97 -5.37
N VAL A 120 21.24 5.82 -6.68
CA VAL A 120 20.06 6.34 -7.38
C VAL A 120 18.77 5.70 -6.84
N LEU A 121 18.75 4.39 -6.64
CA LEU A 121 17.60 3.71 -6.04
C LEU A 121 17.27 4.26 -4.66
N ARG A 122 18.27 4.43 -3.81
CA ARG A 122 18.08 4.99 -2.46
C ARG A 122 17.54 6.42 -2.50
N ALA A 123 18.09 7.25 -3.38
CA ALA A 123 17.62 8.61 -3.57
C ALA A 123 16.17 8.65 -4.06
N LEU A 124 15.80 7.80 -5.03
CA LEU A 124 14.42 7.68 -5.53
C LEU A 124 13.44 7.28 -4.43
N ILE A 125 13.79 6.33 -3.58
CA ILE A 125 12.93 5.91 -2.47
C ILE A 125 12.75 7.05 -1.46
N ILE A 126 13.82 7.76 -1.09
CA ILE A 126 13.73 8.91 -0.19
C ILE A 126 12.82 10.00 -0.79
N VAL A 127 13.02 10.34 -2.05
CA VAL A 127 12.20 11.33 -2.76
C VAL A 127 10.73 10.87 -2.81
N SER A 128 10.48 9.60 -3.11
CA SER A 128 9.11 9.05 -3.14
C SER A 128 8.41 9.14 -1.79
N VAL A 129 9.13 8.87 -0.69
CA VAL A 129 8.58 9.00 0.68
C VAL A 129 8.26 10.47 0.99
N ILE A 130 9.16 11.40 0.64
CA ILE A 130 8.93 12.85 0.87
C ILE A 130 7.74 13.33 0.04
N VAL A 131 7.68 12.98 -1.24
CA VAL A 131 6.56 13.35 -2.13
C VAL A 131 5.26 12.76 -1.59
N GLY A 132 5.24 11.47 -1.22
CA GLY A 132 4.05 10.84 -0.64
C GLY A 132 3.58 11.50 0.66
N ALA A 133 4.50 11.97 1.49
CA ALA A 133 4.17 12.66 2.75
C ALA A 133 3.64 14.10 2.53
N THR A 134 3.92 14.71 1.39
CA THR A 134 3.50 16.10 1.05
C THR A 134 2.34 16.18 0.06
N THR A 135 1.98 15.05 -0.53
CA THR A 135 0.92 14.95 -1.54
C THR A 135 -0.41 14.58 -0.87
N THR A 136 -1.52 15.04 -1.44
CA THR A 136 -2.85 14.66 -0.96
C THR A 136 -3.07 13.14 -1.09
N PRO A 137 -3.82 12.51 -0.16
CA PRO A 137 -4.08 11.08 -0.19
C PRO A 137 -4.64 10.59 -1.55
N GLY A 138 -5.58 11.31 -2.13
CA GLY A 138 -6.17 10.95 -3.42
C GLY A 138 -5.16 10.91 -4.58
N ALA A 139 -4.24 11.89 -4.66
CA ALA A 139 -3.21 11.91 -5.69
C ALA A 139 -2.16 10.80 -5.46
N ALA A 140 -1.82 10.52 -4.20
CA ALA A 140 -0.91 9.42 -3.85
C ALA A 140 -1.50 8.06 -4.25
N TRP A 141 -2.80 7.83 -3.99
CA TRP A 141 -3.51 6.61 -4.39
C TRP A 141 -3.57 6.48 -5.91
N ALA A 142 -3.91 7.54 -6.65
CA ALA A 142 -3.95 7.51 -8.10
C ALA A 142 -2.59 7.14 -8.73
N LEU A 143 -1.49 7.67 -8.20
CA LEU A 143 -0.15 7.26 -8.62
C LEU A 143 0.15 5.79 -8.28
N GLY A 144 -0.28 5.34 -7.11
CA GLY A 144 -0.15 3.95 -6.68
C GLY A 144 -0.89 3.00 -7.62
N ASP A 145 -2.12 3.31 -7.98
CA ASP A 145 -2.96 2.51 -8.89
C ASP A 145 -2.35 2.37 -10.28
N ILE A 146 -1.77 3.45 -10.81
CA ILE A 146 -1.03 3.41 -12.09
C ILE A 146 0.16 2.46 -11.97
N GLY A 147 0.92 2.54 -10.89
CA GLY A 147 2.08 1.68 -10.64
C GLY A 147 1.70 0.21 -10.51
N VAL A 148 0.68 -0.09 -9.73
CA VAL A 148 0.14 -1.46 -9.54
C VAL A 148 -0.42 -2.00 -10.85
N GLY A 149 -1.22 -1.20 -11.57
CA GLY A 149 -1.77 -1.57 -12.87
C GLY A 149 -0.69 -1.91 -13.89
N THR A 150 0.35 -1.08 -13.98
CA THR A 150 1.50 -1.33 -14.87
C THR A 150 2.20 -2.64 -14.52
N THR A 151 2.44 -2.88 -13.23
CA THR A 151 3.10 -4.11 -12.75
C THR A 151 2.23 -5.35 -13.04
N ALA A 152 0.92 -5.25 -12.85
CA ALA A 152 -0.03 -6.32 -13.16
C ALA A 152 -0.01 -6.68 -14.65
N TRP A 153 -0.02 -5.68 -15.53
CA TRP A 153 0.09 -5.90 -16.98
C TRP A 153 1.39 -6.59 -17.38
N LEU A 154 2.53 -6.14 -16.85
CA LEU A 154 3.82 -6.78 -17.11
C LEU A 154 3.83 -8.24 -16.63
N ASN A 155 3.22 -8.52 -15.48
CA ASN A 155 3.10 -9.88 -14.96
C ASN A 155 2.22 -10.77 -15.84
N ILE A 156 1.06 -10.27 -16.28
CA ILE A 156 0.16 -11.00 -17.18
C ILE A 156 0.88 -11.35 -18.47
N ILE A 157 1.57 -10.39 -19.10
CA ILE A 157 2.34 -10.61 -20.31
C ILE A 157 3.42 -11.68 -20.08
N ALA A 158 4.19 -11.59 -19.00
CA ALA A 158 5.20 -12.57 -18.65
C ALA A 158 4.62 -13.98 -18.47
N ILE A 159 3.49 -14.11 -17.78
CA ILE A 159 2.79 -15.38 -17.57
C ILE A 159 2.32 -15.97 -18.90
N LEU A 160 1.76 -15.15 -19.80
CA LEU A 160 1.30 -15.61 -21.13
C LEU A 160 2.44 -16.18 -21.96
N PHE A 161 3.64 -15.57 -21.89
CA PHE A 161 4.82 -16.11 -22.58
C PHE A 161 5.42 -17.34 -21.92
N LEU A 162 5.40 -17.42 -20.60
CA LEU A 162 6.03 -18.52 -19.84
C LEU A 162 5.14 -19.73 -19.66
N GLN A 163 3.83 -19.62 -19.83
CA GLN A 163 2.89 -20.75 -19.67
C GLN A 163 3.17 -21.87 -20.69
N VAL A 164 3.54 -21.54 -21.91
CA VAL A 164 3.79 -22.54 -22.98
C VAL A 164 4.94 -23.48 -22.63
N PRO A 165 6.13 -23.02 -22.19
CA PRO A 165 7.20 -23.91 -21.76
C PRO A 165 6.96 -24.59 -20.41
N ALA A 166 6.04 -24.08 -19.56
CA ALA A 166 5.75 -24.66 -18.25
C ALA A 166 4.75 -25.84 -18.27
N ILE A 167 4.00 -25.98 -19.37
CA ILE A 167 3.00 -27.05 -19.57
C ILE A 167 3.62 -28.27 -20.31
N LYS A 168 4.80 -28.11 -20.88
CA LYS A 168 5.60 -29.20 -21.48
C LYS A 168 6.51 -29.82 -20.43
#